data_5b4829ba687a53f6cfdd4bddc3d41abf
#
_entry.id   5b4829ba687a53f6cfdd4bddc3d41abf
#
_cell.length_a   1.000
_cell.length_b   1.000
_cell.length_c   1.000
_cell.angle_alpha   90.00
_cell.angle_beta   90.00
_cell.angle_gamma   90.00
#
_symmetry.space_group_name_H-M   'P 1'
#
loop_
_entity.id
_entity.type
_entity.pdbx_description
1 polymer ?
#
loop_
_entity_poly.entity_id
_entity_poly.type
_entity_poly.pdbx_seq_one_letter_code
_entity_poly.pdbx_strand_id
1 'polypeptide(L)'
;MGGPSKERVWGATIRAADERARETRHVADNAACEAWNMRMQHYGGPAQPSPPIGDAINAGFRYLEVKCAGCNTHSAVDLTTLRRPRETPIWQLEQRMRCRPCSEMRGYPYKRGHLVRLRRTNITTRQADAWYPGDQRDRN
;
A
#
# COMPACT_ATOMS: atom_id res chain seq x y z
N MET A 1 11.79 7.91 51.39
CA MET A 1 11.46 7.76 50.80
C MET A 1 11.56 7.56 49.80
N GLY A 2 11.80 7.26 49.20
CA GLY A 2 12.18 7.29 48.09
C GLY A 2 12.12 6.38 47.06
N GLY A 3 11.41 5.49 46.88
CA GLY A 3 11.30 4.73 45.68
C GLY A 3 10.73 5.53 44.52
N PRO A 4 10.81 5.05 43.27
CA PRO A 4 10.16 5.69 42.14
C PRO A 4 8.66 5.76 42.39
N SER A 5 8.03 6.81 41.91
CA SER A 5 6.58 6.92 42.03
C SER A 5 5.92 5.79 41.23
N LYS A 6 4.70 5.42 41.63
CA LYS A 6 3.93 4.42 40.89
C LYS A 6 3.75 4.83 39.43
N GLU A 7 3.52 6.12 39.20
CA GLU A 7 3.34 6.61 37.83
C GLU A 7 4.56 6.39 36.97
N ARG A 8 5.76 6.59 37.52
CA ARG A 8 6.97 6.36 36.76
C ARG A 8 7.16 4.88 36.44
N VAL A 9 6.90 4.02 37.40
CA VAL A 9 7.05 2.58 37.20
C VAL A 9 6.03 2.06 36.19
N TRP A 10 4.76 2.47 36.39
CA TRP A 10 3.71 2.07 35.46
C TRP A 10 3.93 2.65 34.07
N GLY A 11 4.41 3.90 34.00
CA GLY A 11 4.69 4.53 32.71
C GLY A 11 5.71 3.76 31.89
N ALA A 12 6.80 3.30 32.53
CA ALA A 12 7.80 2.50 31.84
C ALA A 12 7.23 1.16 31.37
N THR A 13 6.43 0.53 32.22
CA THR A 13 5.79 -0.75 31.88
C THR A 13 4.82 -0.60 30.71
N ILE A 14 4.04 0.45 30.73
CA ILE A 14 3.08 0.75 29.66
C ILE A 14 3.82 1.01 28.35
N ARG A 15 4.88 1.80 28.37
CA ARG A 15 5.66 2.08 27.17
C ARG A 15 6.26 0.81 26.58
N ALA A 16 6.79 -0.07 27.44
CA ALA A 16 7.35 -1.34 26.99
C ALA A 16 6.27 -2.22 26.37
N ALA A 17 5.08 -2.27 26.96
CA ALA A 17 3.97 -3.03 26.43
C ALA A 17 3.51 -2.45 25.07
N ASP A 18 3.44 -1.13 24.97
CA ASP A 18 3.07 -0.47 23.74
C ASP A 18 4.08 -0.74 22.62
N GLU A 19 5.36 -0.74 22.96
CA GLU A 19 6.39 -1.07 21.98
C GLU A 19 6.27 -2.49 21.48
N ARG A 20 6.00 -3.43 22.38
CA ARG A 20 5.80 -4.82 21.98
C ARG A 20 4.57 -4.96 21.08
N ALA A 21 3.52 -4.24 21.40
CA ALA A 21 2.31 -4.26 20.59
C ALA A 21 2.57 -3.72 19.19
N ARG A 22 3.29 -2.61 19.08
CA ARG A 22 3.65 -2.02 17.77
C ARG A 22 4.53 -2.97 16.98
N GLU A 23 5.51 -3.59 17.62
CA GLU A 23 6.40 -4.55 16.95
C GLU A 23 5.63 -5.76 16.47
N THR A 24 4.76 -6.31 17.29
CA THR A 24 3.93 -7.46 16.92
C THR A 24 3.04 -7.11 15.74
N ARG A 25 2.45 -5.92 15.76
CA ARG A 25 1.60 -5.47 14.66
C ARG A 25 2.39 -5.30 13.37
N HIS A 26 3.59 -4.73 13.46
CA HIS A 26 4.46 -4.59 12.29
C HIS A 26 4.81 -5.95 11.69
N VAL A 27 5.16 -6.91 12.52
CA VAL A 27 5.47 -8.27 12.07
C VAL A 27 4.25 -8.91 11.41
N ALA A 28 3.07 -8.77 12.02
CA ALA A 28 1.84 -9.32 11.47
C ALA A 28 1.48 -8.68 10.14
N ASP A 29 1.57 -7.36 10.06
CA ASP A 29 1.26 -6.64 8.82
C ASP A 29 2.23 -7.01 7.70
N ASN A 30 3.51 -7.16 8.04
CA ASN A 30 4.51 -7.59 7.08
C ASN A 30 4.18 -8.99 6.54
N ALA A 31 3.85 -9.91 7.43
CA ALA A 31 3.49 -11.27 7.03
C ALA A 31 2.24 -11.29 6.15
N ALA A 32 1.26 -10.47 6.47
CA ALA A 32 0.03 -10.38 5.67
C ALA A 32 0.31 -9.86 4.26
N CYS A 33 1.19 -8.86 4.15
CA CYS A 33 1.57 -8.32 2.84
C CYS A 33 2.35 -9.33 2.02
N GLU A 34 3.28 -10.04 2.64
CA GLU A 34 4.04 -11.09 1.96
C GLU A 34 3.12 -12.21 1.48
N ALA A 35 2.16 -12.60 2.31
CA ALA A 35 1.20 -13.63 1.93
C ALA A 35 0.35 -13.19 0.74
N TRP A 36 -0.08 -11.92 0.74
CA TRP A 36 -0.86 -11.40 -0.38
C TRP A 36 -0.02 -11.39 -1.65
N ASN A 37 1.24 -10.96 -1.57
CA ASN A 37 2.14 -10.99 -2.73
C ASN A 37 2.29 -12.40 -3.30
N MET A 38 2.36 -13.40 -2.42
CA MET A 38 2.42 -14.80 -2.86
C MET A 38 1.14 -15.20 -3.59
N ARG A 39 -0.02 -14.84 -3.05
CA ARG A 39 -1.29 -15.13 -3.72
C ARG A 39 -1.38 -14.44 -5.06
N MET A 40 -0.93 -13.19 -5.15
CA MET A 40 -0.93 -12.46 -6.41
C MET A 40 -0.05 -13.15 -7.44
N GLN A 41 1.11 -13.63 -7.02
CA GLN A 41 2.04 -14.31 -7.91
C GLN A 41 1.49 -15.64 -8.43
N HIS A 42 0.81 -16.40 -7.56
CA HIS A 42 0.38 -17.75 -7.91
C HIS A 42 -0.98 -17.80 -8.58
N TYR A 43 -1.91 -16.95 -8.17
CA TYR A 43 -3.29 -17.03 -8.65
C TYR A 43 -3.67 -15.88 -9.56
N GLY A 44 -2.82 -14.89 -9.67
CA GLY A 44 -3.19 -13.65 -10.33
C GLY A 44 -4.10 -12.84 -9.43
N GLY A 45 -4.43 -11.67 -9.87
CA GLY A 45 -5.14 -10.77 -9.01
C GLY A 45 -6.43 -10.25 -9.59
N PRO A 46 -7.10 -9.40 -8.83
CA PRO A 46 -6.71 -9.01 -7.48
C PRO A 46 -7.14 -10.06 -6.46
N ALA A 47 -6.18 -10.62 -5.76
CA ALA A 47 -6.44 -11.66 -4.78
C ALA A 47 -7.14 -11.10 -3.54
N GLN A 48 -8.05 -11.88 -2.99
CA GLN A 48 -8.79 -11.53 -1.80
C GLN A 48 -8.63 -12.66 -0.78
N PRO A 49 -8.56 -12.32 0.51
CA PRO A 49 -8.47 -10.96 1.05
C PRO A 49 -7.11 -10.32 0.79
N SER A 50 -7.07 -9.01 0.88
CA SER A 50 -5.80 -8.28 0.81
C SER A 50 -5.66 -7.42 2.05
N PRO A 51 -4.42 -7.03 2.43
CA PRO A 51 -4.27 -6.07 3.51
C PRO A 51 -4.88 -4.73 3.12
N PRO A 52 -5.33 -3.94 4.09
CA PRO A 52 -5.72 -2.57 3.82
C PRO A 52 -4.50 -1.69 3.58
N ILE A 53 -4.74 -0.54 2.97
CA ILE A 53 -3.67 0.42 2.64
C ILE A 53 -2.82 0.74 3.87
N GLY A 54 -3.47 1.01 5.01
CA GLY A 54 -2.75 1.38 6.23
C GLY A 54 -1.82 0.30 6.73
N ASP A 55 -2.25 -0.96 6.64
CA ASP A 55 -1.42 -2.08 7.09
C ASP A 55 -0.20 -2.26 6.18
N ALA A 56 -0.39 -2.07 4.88
CA ALA A 56 0.73 -2.14 3.94
C ALA A 56 1.76 -1.06 4.24
N ILE A 57 1.32 0.17 4.47
CA ILE A 57 2.21 1.27 4.83
C ILE A 57 2.92 0.97 6.14
N ASN A 58 2.19 0.49 7.14
CA ASN A 58 2.78 0.15 8.44
C ASN A 58 3.85 -0.93 8.32
N ALA A 59 3.68 -1.86 7.42
CA ALA A 59 4.65 -2.93 7.18
C ALA A 59 5.87 -2.48 6.37
N GLY A 60 5.85 -1.25 5.86
CA GLY A 60 6.94 -0.75 5.04
C GLY A 60 6.77 -0.99 3.55
N PHE A 61 5.62 -1.50 3.12
CA PHE A 61 5.29 -1.65 1.71
C PHE A 61 4.60 -0.39 1.22
N ARG A 62 5.38 0.60 0.89
CA ARG A 62 4.86 1.90 0.52
C ARG A 62 4.29 1.95 -0.89
N TYR A 63 4.72 1.06 -1.75
CA TYR A 63 4.40 1.11 -3.17
C TYR A 63 3.62 -0.09 -3.63
N LEU A 64 2.68 0.15 -4.53
CA LEU A 64 1.90 -0.90 -5.17
C LEU A 64 2.28 -0.94 -6.64
N GLU A 65 2.84 -2.04 -7.07
CA GLU A 65 3.21 -2.23 -8.47
C GLU A 65 1.98 -2.58 -9.28
N VAL A 66 1.79 -1.88 -10.40
CA VAL A 66 0.68 -2.09 -11.31
C VAL A 66 1.21 -2.23 -12.73
N LYS A 67 0.46 -2.94 -13.56
CA LYS A 67 0.82 -3.16 -14.97
C LYS A 67 -0.37 -2.78 -15.83
N CYS A 68 -0.12 -2.02 -16.90
CA CYS A 68 -1.15 -1.71 -17.88
C CYS A 68 -1.21 -2.79 -18.95
N ALA A 69 -2.40 -3.35 -19.19
CA ALA A 69 -2.57 -4.35 -20.24
C ALA A 69 -2.42 -3.75 -21.62
N GLY A 70 -2.63 -2.45 -21.78
CA GLY A 70 -2.53 -1.79 -23.08
C GLY A 70 -1.10 -1.52 -23.51
N CYS A 71 -0.29 -0.95 -22.63
CA CYS A 71 1.09 -0.57 -22.98
C CYS A 71 2.14 -1.45 -22.29
N ASN A 72 1.71 -2.40 -21.46
CA ASN A 72 2.58 -3.31 -20.72
C ASN A 72 3.61 -2.61 -19.81
N THR A 73 3.34 -1.36 -19.46
CA THR A 73 4.23 -0.61 -18.59
C THR A 73 3.94 -0.95 -17.14
N HIS A 74 4.99 -1.22 -16.38
CA HIS A 74 4.92 -1.39 -14.94
C HIS A 74 5.18 -0.06 -14.28
N SER A 75 4.35 0.28 -13.31
CA SER A 75 4.48 1.51 -12.54
C SER A 75 4.24 1.21 -11.08
N ALA A 76 4.60 2.12 -10.22
CA ALA A 76 4.35 1.99 -8.79
C ALA A 76 3.50 3.16 -8.29
N VAL A 77 2.45 2.83 -7.57
CA VAL A 77 1.59 3.82 -6.91
C VAL A 77 2.10 3.99 -5.49
N ASP A 78 2.36 5.22 -5.10
CA ASP A 78 2.76 5.53 -3.73
C ASP A 78 1.50 5.55 -2.86
N LEU A 79 1.36 4.55 -2.02
CA LEU A 79 0.17 4.38 -1.19
C LEU A 79 -0.03 5.54 -0.21
N THR A 80 1.05 6.22 0.16
CA THR A 80 0.95 7.34 1.09
C THR A 80 0.33 8.58 0.48
N THR A 81 0.27 8.65 -0.84
CA THR A 81 -0.31 9.81 -1.54
C THR A 81 -1.77 9.62 -1.94
N LEU A 82 -2.32 8.45 -1.75
CA LEU A 82 -3.70 8.19 -2.11
C LEU A 82 -4.65 8.86 -1.13
N ARG A 83 -5.76 9.38 -1.66
CA ARG A 83 -6.81 10.01 -0.87
C ARG A 83 -7.89 9.00 -0.54
N ARG A 84 -7.48 7.89 0.05
CA ARG A 84 -8.38 6.81 0.41
C ARG A 84 -8.29 6.55 1.89
N PRO A 85 -9.39 6.09 2.52
CA PRO A 85 -9.30 5.67 3.91
C PRO A 85 -8.28 4.56 4.06
N ARG A 86 -7.58 4.57 5.18
CA ARG A 86 -6.54 3.59 5.44
C ARG A 86 -7.05 2.17 5.56
N GLU A 87 -8.34 2.01 5.87
CA GLU A 87 -8.99 0.69 5.93
C GLU A 87 -9.34 0.13 4.56
N THR A 88 -9.15 0.89 3.48
CA THR A 88 -9.48 0.40 2.15
C THR A 88 -8.62 -0.79 1.78
N PRO A 89 -9.20 -1.95 1.45
CA PRO A 89 -8.41 -3.09 1.02
C PRO A 89 -7.69 -2.81 -0.29
N ILE A 90 -6.47 -3.27 -0.40
CA ILE A 90 -5.64 -3.01 -1.58
C ILE A 90 -6.31 -3.52 -2.86
N TRP A 91 -6.97 -4.70 -2.80
CA TRP A 91 -7.57 -5.28 -3.99
C TRP A 91 -8.61 -4.38 -4.64
N GLN A 92 -9.27 -3.50 -3.86
CA GLN A 92 -10.30 -2.61 -4.40
C GLN A 92 -9.73 -1.50 -5.27
N LEU A 93 -8.43 -1.25 -5.19
CA LEU A 93 -7.84 -0.16 -5.95
C LEU A 93 -7.78 -0.45 -7.44
N GLU A 94 -7.82 -1.71 -7.83
CA GLU A 94 -7.69 -2.07 -9.25
C GLU A 94 -8.80 -1.49 -10.12
N GLN A 95 -9.99 -1.41 -9.59
CA GLN A 95 -11.15 -0.98 -10.37
C GLN A 95 -11.09 0.47 -10.83
N ARG A 96 -10.32 1.29 -10.12
CA ARG A 96 -10.24 2.72 -10.42
C ARG A 96 -8.95 3.13 -11.08
N MET A 97 -8.08 2.19 -11.31
CA MET A 97 -6.82 2.48 -11.96
C MET A 97 -7.01 2.74 -13.43
N ARG A 98 -6.34 3.78 -13.91
CA ARG A 98 -6.32 4.07 -15.33
C ARG A 98 -4.92 4.50 -15.73
N CYS A 99 -4.50 4.03 -16.88
CA CYS A 99 -3.22 4.42 -17.45
C CYS A 99 -3.39 5.75 -18.16
N ARG A 100 -2.67 6.78 -17.72
CA ARG A 100 -2.82 8.09 -18.31
C ARG A 100 -2.40 8.13 -19.79
N PRO A 101 -1.22 7.62 -20.17
CA PRO A 101 -0.85 7.63 -21.58
C PRO A 101 -1.83 6.88 -22.47
N CYS A 102 -2.31 5.72 -22.04
CA CYS A 102 -3.29 4.98 -22.81
C CYS A 102 -4.62 5.71 -22.89
N SER A 103 -5.02 6.36 -21.80
CA SER A 103 -6.26 7.11 -21.78
C SER A 103 -6.20 8.30 -22.72
N GLU A 104 -5.09 9.02 -22.74
CA GLU A 104 -4.90 10.14 -23.64
C GLU A 104 -4.90 9.70 -25.12
N MET A 105 -4.21 8.62 -25.40
CA MET A 105 -4.14 8.09 -26.76
C MET A 105 -5.48 7.62 -27.26
N ARG A 106 -6.30 7.02 -26.39
CA ARG A 106 -7.58 6.43 -26.78
C ARG A 106 -8.74 7.43 -26.69
N GLY A 107 -8.58 8.53 -25.97
CA GLY A 107 -9.62 9.52 -25.80
C GLY A 107 -10.67 9.16 -24.76
N TYR A 108 -10.45 8.14 -23.95
CA TYR A 108 -11.34 7.77 -22.86
C TYR A 108 -10.52 7.11 -21.75
N PRO A 109 -11.06 7.05 -20.51
CA PRO A 109 -10.31 6.42 -19.40
C PRO A 109 -10.04 4.94 -19.67
N TYR A 110 -8.77 4.58 -19.77
CA TYR A 110 -8.38 3.21 -20.06
C TYR A 110 -8.07 2.49 -18.74
N LYS A 111 -9.01 1.67 -18.30
CA LYS A 111 -8.95 1.03 -16.99
C LYS A 111 -8.61 -0.46 -17.08
N ARG A 112 -7.53 -0.77 -17.77
CA ARG A 112 -7.04 -2.14 -17.92
C ARG A 112 -5.75 -2.35 -17.15
N GLY A 113 -5.66 -1.72 -15.98
CA GLY A 113 -4.54 -1.93 -15.09
C GLY A 113 -4.75 -3.16 -14.23
N HIS A 114 -3.66 -3.83 -13.93
CA HIS A 114 -3.66 -5.00 -13.05
C HIS A 114 -2.70 -4.77 -11.91
N LEU A 115 -3.13 -5.13 -10.70
CA LEU A 115 -2.24 -5.12 -9.55
C LEU A 115 -1.25 -6.26 -9.70
N VAL A 116 0.02 -5.99 -9.38
CA VAL A 116 1.08 -7.00 -9.46
C VAL A 116 1.50 -7.43 -8.07
N ARG A 117 1.96 -6.50 -7.25
CA ARG A 117 2.41 -6.80 -5.89
C ARG A 117 2.69 -5.53 -5.11
N LEU A 118 2.85 -5.69 -3.81
CA LEU A 118 3.34 -4.62 -2.94
C LEU A 118 4.86 -4.61 -2.97
N ARG A 119 5.45 -3.42 -2.92
CA ARG A 119 6.89 -3.21 -2.95
C ARG A 119 7.32 -2.25 -1.87
N ARG A 120 8.53 -2.44 -1.38
CA ARG A 120 9.13 -1.51 -0.42
C ARG A 120 9.76 -0.31 -1.10
N THR A 121 10.17 -0.47 -2.37
CA THR A 121 10.83 0.56 -3.13
C THR A 121 10.07 0.88 -4.40
N ASN A 122 10.24 2.09 -4.87
CA ASN A 122 9.59 2.55 -6.08
C ASN A 122 10.21 1.91 -7.32
N ILE A 123 9.40 1.83 -8.38
CA ILE A 123 9.87 1.52 -9.72
C ILE A 123 10.12 2.86 -10.41
N THR A 124 11.31 3.07 -10.89
CA THR A 124 11.64 4.31 -11.59
C THR A 124 11.12 4.22 -13.02
N THR A 125 10.00 4.88 -13.27
CA THR A 125 9.42 4.93 -14.60
C THR A 125 8.74 6.26 -14.79
N ARG A 126 8.65 6.70 -16.03
CA ARG A 126 7.99 7.95 -16.36
C ARG A 126 6.49 7.91 -16.09
N GLN A 127 5.94 6.73 -15.96
CA GLN A 127 4.50 6.54 -15.82
C GLN A 127 4.10 6.17 -14.41
N ALA A 128 5.01 6.28 -13.46
CA ALA A 128 4.75 5.85 -12.09
C ALA A 128 3.54 6.53 -11.48
N ASP A 129 3.28 7.78 -11.84
CA ASP A 129 2.19 8.56 -11.28
C ASP A 129 0.96 8.64 -12.18
N ALA A 130 0.89 7.80 -13.20
CA ALA A 130 -0.19 7.87 -14.18
C ALA A 130 -1.48 7.20 -13.72
N TRP A 131 -1.44 6.43 -12.64
CA TRP A 131 -2.52 5.51 -12.31
C TRP A 131 -3.68 6.12 -11.54
N TYR A 132 -3.40 7.10 -10.68
CA TYR A 132 -4.46 7.74 -9.88
C TYR A 132 -4.32 9.24 -9.94
N PRO A 133 -4.52 9.84 -11.10
CA PRO A 133 -4.29 11.29 -11.20
C PRO A 133 -5.19 12.12 -10.29
N GLY A 134 -6.40 11.65 -10.03
CA GLY A 134 -7.31 12.38 -9.17
C GLY A 134 -7.13 12.11 -7.69
N ASP A 135 -6.39 11.05 -7.34
CA ASP A 135 -6.23 10.63 -5.96
C ASP A 135 -4.90 11.04 -5.36
N GLN A 136 -3.90 11.28 -6.16
CA GLN A 136 -2.57 11.62 -5.67
C GLN A 136 -2.48 13.10 -5.35
N ARG A 137 -1.83 13.40 -4.24
CA ARG A 137 -1.84 14.76 -3.71
C ARG A 137 -1.20 15.79 -4.58
N ASP A 138 -0.15 15.42 -5.25
CA ASP A 138 0.66 16.36 -6.00
C ASP A 138 0.24 16.51 -7.43
N ARG A 139 -0.94 16.07 -7.71
CA ARG A 139 -1.44 16.13 -9.07
C ARG A 139 -2.20 17.41 -9.27
N ASN A 140 -1.66 18.28 -9.99
CA ASN A 140 -2.40 19.48 -10.36
C ASN A 140 -2.06 19.91 -11.74
#